data_d795367509b332e2dee0195f0c58df0d
#
_entry.id   d795367509b332e2dee0195f0c58df0d
#
_cell.length_a   1.000
_cell.length_b   1.000
_cell.length_c   1.000
_cell.angle_alpha   90.00
_cell.angle_beta   90.00
_cell.angle_gamma   90.00
#
_symmetry.space_group_name_H-M   'P 1'
#
loop_
_entity.id
_entity.type
_entity.pdbx_description
1 polymer ?
#
loop_
_entity_poly.entity_id
_entity_poly.type
_entity_poly.pdbx_seq_one_letter_code
_entity_poly.pdbx_strand_id
1 'polypeptide(L)'
;MSKPTITVIVPVYKAMATLDRCVESIVSQQTEEPIACILVDDGSPDDSGKMCDAWAARDPRVTVIHQEDRGVSGARNAGLAAAGSEYIVFLDSDDALRPGALQAALDAQRRAPHSLVCWQYTTEEADTAPVTSAAE
;
A
#
# COMPACT_ATOMS: atom_id res chain seq x y z
N MET A 1 16.43 7.21 -13.12
CA MET A 1 15.64 6.49 -12.10
C MET A 1 14.37 5.95 -12.75
N SER A 2 14.12 4.70 -12.59
CA SER A 2 12.91 4.09 -13.14
C SER A 2 11.71 4.45 -12.27
N LYS A 3 10.56 4.69 -12.90
CA LYS A 3 9.31 4.87 -12.18
C LYS A 3 8.92 3.57 -11.49
N PRO A 4 8.28 3.62 -10.31
CA PRO A 4 7.76 2.41 -9.72
C PRO A 4 6.67 1.81 -10.59
N THR A 5 6.62 0.48 -10.63
CA THR A 5 5.58 -0.26 -11.34
C THR A 5 4.29 -0.26 -10.53
N ILE A 6 4.44 -0.36 -9.22
CA ILE A 6 3.31 -0.43 -8.32
C ILE A 6 3.52 0.53 -7.14
N THR A 7 2.47 1.23 -6.75
CA THR A 7 2.47 2.06 -5.55
C THR A 7 1.42 1.52 -4.58
N VAL A 8 1.85 1.27 -3.34
CA VAL A 8 0.94 0.91 -2.26
C VAL A 8 0.61 2.18 -1.49
N ILE A 9 -0.66 2.51 -1.39
CA ILE A 9 -1.16 3.69 -0.70
C ILE A 9 -1.76 3.24 0.62
N VAL A 10 -1.26 3.80 1.72
CA VAL A 10 -1.68 3.44 3.07
C VAL A 10 -2.23 4.68 3.77
N PRO A 11 -3.55 4.79 3.92
CA PRO A 11 -4.13 5.83 4.79
C PRO A 11 -3.78 5.53 6.24
N VAL A 12 -3.27 6.52 6.96
CA VAL A 12 -2.81 6.35 8.34
C VAL A 12 -3.57 7.30 9.25
N TYR A 13 -4.27 6.75 10.22
CA TYR A 13 -4.93 7.53 11.27
C TYR A 13 -4.98 6.70 12.55
N LYS A 14 -4.28 7.16 13.60
CA LYS A 14 -4.21 6.45 14.89
C LYS A 14 -3.80 4.98 14.72
N ALA A 15 -2.68 4.74 14.07
CA ALA A 15 -2.26 3.40 13.68
C ALA A 15 -0.98 2.94 14.36
N MET A 16 -0.65 3.48 15.53
CA MET A 16 0.62 3.17 16.21
C MET A 16 0.85 1.69 16.47
N ALA A 17 -0.22 0.94 16.76
CA ALA A 17 -0.10 -0.48 17.09
C ALA A 17 0.15 -1.38 15.87
N THR A 18 -0.19 -0.93 14.68
CA THR A 18 -0.24 -1.78 13.49
C THR A 18 0.63 -1.29 12.33
N LEU A 19 1.05 -0.02 12.35
CA LEU A 19 1.71 0.61 11.22
C LEU A 19 3.03 -0.08 10.85
N ASP A 20 3.86 -0.43 11.82
CA ASP A 20 5.15 -1.08 11.54
C ASP A 20 4.95 -2.41 10.81
N ARG A 21 4.00 -3.22 11.25
CA ARG A 21 3.67 -4.48 10.60
C ARG A 21 3.16 -4.25 9.17
N CYS A 22 2.31 -3.25 8.99
CA CYS A 22 1.77 -2.90 7.69
C CYS A 22 2.90 -2.52 6.72
N VAL A 23 3.74 -1.56 7.09
CA VAL A 23 4.82 -1.07 6.21
C VAL A 23 5.87 -2.15 5.98
N GLU A 24 6.24 -2.90 7.02
CA GLU A 24 7.19 -4.01 6.89
C GLU A 24 6.71 -5.02 5.85
N SER A 25 5.42 -5.32 5.83
CA SER A 25 4.84 -6.25 4.86
C SER A 25 4.94 -5.75 3.42
N ILE A 26 5.03 -4.44 3.23
CA ILE A 26 5.17 -3.84 1.90
C ILE A 26 6.63 -3.86 1.46
N VAL A 27 7.53 -3.36 2.31
CA VAL A 27 8.94 -3.19 1.94
C VAL A 27 9.71 -4.51 1.90
N SER A 28 9.18 -5.56 2.51
CA SER A 28 9.77 -6.89 2.48
C SER A 28 9.30 -7.74 1.28
N GLN A 29 8.41 -7.21 0.45
CA GLN A 29 7.95 -7.94 -0.74
C GLN A 29 9.10 -8.26 -1.66
N GLN A 30 9.21 -9.54 -2.05
CA GLN A 30 10.22 -9.99 -2.98
C GLN A 30 9.67 -9.95 -4.40
N THR A 31 10.10 -8.94 -5.13
CA THR A 31 9.72 -8.75 -6.53
C THR A 31 10.84 -8.02 -7.25
N GLU A 32 11.04 -8.32 -8.51
CA GLU A 32 11.98 -7.58 -9.37
C GLU A 32 11.41 -6.25 -9.82
N GLU A 33 10.12 -6.04 -9.65
CA GLU A 33 9.46 -4.81 -10.04
C GLU A 33 9.71 -3.72 -9.00
N PRO A 34 10.05 -2.49 -9.43
CA PRO A 34 10.18 -1.38 -8.49
C PRO A 34 8.85 -1.04 -7.85
N ILE A 35 8.85 -0.95 -6.51
CA ILE A 35 7.66 -0.63 -5.73
C ILE A 35 7.86 0.70 -5.00
N ALA A 36 6.77 1.38 -4.72
CA ALA A 36 6.74 2.57 -3.88
C ALA A 36 5.62 2.42 -2.84
N CYS A 37 5.81 3.07 -1.71
CA CYS A 37 4.82 3.11 -0.65
C CYS A 37 4.56 4.57 -0.29
N ILE A 38 3.30 4.98 -0.31
CA ILE A 38 2.90 6.32 0.13
C ILE A 38 2.07 6.17 1.39
N LEU A 39 2.60 6.69 2.50
CA LEU A 39 1.89 6.75 3.77
C LEU A 39 1.20 8.12 3.85
N VAL A 40 -0.10 8.14 3.96
CA VAL A 40 -0.86 9.38 4.08
C VAL A 40 -1.34 9.52 5.51
N ASP A 41 -0.63 10.32 6.29
CA ASP A 41 -0.99 10.64 7.66
C ASP A 41 -2.13 11.66 7.64
N ASP A 42 -3.32 11.19 7.95
CA ASP A 42 -4.55 11.96 7.85
C ASP A 42 -4.86 12.69 9.17
N GLY A 43 -3.89 13.47 9.63
CA GLY A 43 -4.06 14.28 10.82
C GLY A 43 -4.05 13.49 12.11
N SER A 44 -3.26 12.40 12.19
CA SER A 44 -3.19 11.59 13.41
C SER A 44 -2.79 12.42 14.62
N PRO A 45 -3.58 12.39 15.71
CA PRO A 45 -3.23 13.14 16.92
C PRO A 45 -2.16 12.47 17.78
N ASP A 46 -1.86 11.19 17.51
CA ASP A 46 -0.84 10.41 18.20
C ASP A 46 0.50 10.45 17.44
N ASP A 47 1.42 9.56 17.77
CA ASP A 47 2.74 9.50 17.14
C ASP A 47 2.76 8.74 15.80
N SER A 48 1.61 8.41 15.23
CA SER A 48 1.55 7.74 13.92
C SER A 48 2.28 8.54 12.83
N GLY A 49 2.13 9.87 12.83
CA GLY A 49 2.83 10.72 11.86
C GLY A 49 4.35 10.64 11.99
N LYS A 50 4.85 10.59 13.21
CA LYS A 50 6.29 10.43 13.46
C LYS A 50 6.80 9.06 13.04
N MET A 51 5.98 8.03 13.22
CA MET A 51 6.30 6.68 12.75
C MET A 51 6.39 6.64 11.22
N CYS A 52 5.49 7.33 10.54
CA CYS A 52 5.55 7.47 9.08
C CYS A 52 6.88 8.10 8.65
N ASP A 53 7.27 9.19 9.28
CA ASP A 53 8.51 9.90 8.97
C ASP A 53 9.73 9.00 9.22
N ALA A 54 9.71 8.20 10.27
CA ALA A 54 10.77 7.25 10.56
C ALA A 54 10.92 6.21 9.46
N TRP A 55 9.81 5.71 8.92
CA TRP A 55 9.85 4.78 7.80
C TRP A 55 10.42 5.43 6.54
N ALA A 56 10.02 6.66 6.22
CA ALA A 56 10.56 7.38 5.07
C ALA A 56 12.07 7.61 5.18
N ALA A 57 12.56 7.83 6.40
CA ALA A 57 14.00 7.98 6.65
C ALA A 57 14.77 6.67 6.50
N ARG A 58 14.13 5.53 6.76
CA ARG A 58 14.75 4.20 6.69
C ARG A 58 14.76 3.60 5.30
N ASP A 59 13.74 3.90 4.49
CA ASP A 59 13.56 3.24 3.20
C ASP A 59 13.21 4.30 2.15
N PRO A 60 14.05 4.46 1.10
CA PRO A 60 13.81 5.48 0.08
C PRO A 60 12.55 5.22 -0.77
N ARG A 61 11.98 4.01 -0.71
CA ARG A 61 10.74 3.70 -1.42
C ARG A 61 9.50 4.23 -0.70
N VAL A 62 9.66 4.62 0.57
CA VAL A 62 8.55 5.13 1.39
C VAL A 62 8.55 6.64 1.37
N THR A 63 7.42 7.23 1.03
CA THR A 63 7.18 8.67 1.13
C THR A 63 5.98 8.92 2.02
N VAL A 64 5.89 10.11 2.58
CA VAL A 64 4.85 10.47 3.54
C VAL A 64 4.17 11.75 3.09
N ILE A 65 2.85 11.76 3.19
CA ILE A 65 2.03 12.96 3.05
C ILE A 65 1.38 13.21 4.41
N HIS A 66 1.57 14.40 4.96
CA HIS A 66 0.84 14.84 6.15
C HIS A 66 -0.27 15.80 5.72
N GLN A 67 -1.48 15.53 6.16
CA GLN A 67 -2.62 16.39 5.84
C GLN A 67 -3.56 16.50 7.04
N GLU A 68 -4.46 17.49 6.99
CA GLU A 68 -5.53 17.58 7.97
C GLU A 68 -6.50 16.43 7.76
N ASP A 69 -7.18 16.02 8.83
CA ASP A 69 -8.13 14.92 8.80
C ASP A 69 -9.23 15.17 7.76
N ARG A 70 -9.18 14.39 6.67
CA ARG A 70 -10.14 14.45 5.56
C ARG A 70 -10.89 13.13 5.38
N GLY A 71 -10.67 12.21 6.32
CA GLY A 71 -11.24 10.88 6.24
C GLY A 71 -10.45 9.97 5.30
N VAL A 72 -10.80 8.68 5.29
CA VAL A 72 -10.08 7.66 4.54
C VAL A 72 -10.13 7.92 3.03
N SER A 73 -11.27 8.41 2.52
CA SER A 73 -11.39 8.75 1.09
C SER A 73 -10.47 9.90 0.69
N GLY A 74 -10.39 10.93 1.52
CA GLY A 74 -9.48 12.04 1.28
C GLY A 74 -8.02 11.61 1.32
N ALA A 75 -7.66 10.72 2.23
CA ALA A 75 -6.32 10.18 2.32
C ALA A 75 -5.97 9.34 1.09
N ARG A 76 -6.87 8.47 0.65
CA ARG A 76 -6.67 7.67 -0.57
C ARG A 76 -6.49 8.56 -1.80
N ASN A 77 -7.30 9.61 -1.91
CA ASN A 77 -7.22 10.56 -3.03
C ASN A 77 -5.90 11.30 -3.03
N ALA A 78 -5.40 11.72 -1.87
CA ALA A 78 -4.10 12.39 -1.77
C ALA A 78 -2.96 11.47 -2.22
N GLY A 79 -2.99 10.21 -1.79
CA GLY A 79 -2.02 9.21 -2.22
C GLY A 79 -2.08 8.95 -3.72
N LEU A 80 -3.28 8.83 -4.25
CA LEU A 80 -3.51 8.60 -5.68
C LEU A 80 -2.99 9.75 -6.53
N ALA A 81 -3.20 10.99 -6.09
CA ALA A 81 -2.72 12.18 -6.80
C ALA A 81 -1.18 12.24 -6.83
N ALA A 82 -0.52 11.70 -5.81
CA ALA A 82 0.94 11.69 -5.70
C ALA A 82 1.59 10.48 -6.39
N ALA A 83 0.82 9.43 -6.67
CA ALA A 83 1.35 8.21 -7.26
C ALA A 83 1.72 8.41 -8.72
N GLY A 84 2.89 7.91 -9.12
CA GLY A 84 3.36 7.98 -10.50
C GLY A 84 3.50 6.62 -11.18
N SER A 85 2.91 5.59 -10.60
CA SER A 85 3.03 4.23 -11.12
C SER A 85 1.83 3.83 -11.95
N GLU A 86 2.01 2.76 -12.73
CA GLU A 86 0.95 2.19 -13.57
C GLU A 86 -0.11 1.49 -12.72
N TYR A 87 0.30 0.83 -11.64
CA TYR A 87 -0.60 0.05 -10.79
C TYR A 87 -0.64 0.63 -9.38
N ILE A 88 -1.84 0.60 -8.79
CA ILE A 88 -2.09 1.12 -7.44
C ILE A 88 -2.69 0.02 -6.59
N VAL A 89 -2.20 -0.10 -5.37
CA VAL A 89 -2.79 -0.96 -4.34
C VAL A 89 -3.12 -0.10 -3.13
N PHE A 90 -4.34 -0.23 -2.63
CA PHE A 90 -4.73 0.40 -1.36
C PHE A 90 -4.62 -0.65 -0.25
N LEU A 91 -3.96 -0.29 0.82
CA LEU A 91 -3.79 -1.17 1.98
C LEU A 91 -4.09 -0.36 3.25
N ASP A 92 -5.01 -0.83 4.04
CA ASP A 92 -5.32 -0.17 5.31
C ASP A 92 -4.18 -0.36 6.32
N SER A 93 -3.97 0.64 7.17
CA SER A 93 -2.82 0.65 8.09
C SER A 93 -2.85 -0.45 9.16
N ASP A 94 -3.98 -1.10 9.36
CA ASP A 94 -4.12 -2.24 10.27
C ASP A 94 -4.02 -3.60 9.57
N ASP A 95 -3.78 -3.59 8.27
CA ASP A 95 -3.62 -4.80 7.46
C ASP A 95 -2.16 -5.02 7.10
N ALA A 96 -1.86 -6.19 6.57
CA ALA A 96 -0.53 -6.54 6.11
C ALA A 96 -0.63 -7.41 4.85
N LEU A 97 0.31 -7.22 3.94
CA LEU A 97 0.41 -8.05 2.75
C LEU A 97 1.08 -9.38 3.08
N ARG A 98 0.65 -10.45 2.44
CA ARG A 98 1.36 -11.72 2.53
C ARG A 98 2.62 -11.68 1.64
N PRO A 99 3.63 -12.49 1.97
CA PRO A 99 4.81 -12.60 1.10
C PRO A 99 4.41 -12.98 -0.32
N GLY A 100 4.96 -12.30 -1.31
CA GLY A 100 4.67 -12.55 -2.71
C GLY A 100 3.38 -11.96 -3.24
N ALA A 101 2.61 -11.24 -2.41
CA ALA A 101 1.31 -10.73 -2.79
C ALA A 101 1.37 -9.74 -3.97
N LEU A 102 2.34 -8.82 -3.96
CA LEU A 102 2.46 -7.82 -5.03
C LEU A 102 2.84 -8.47 -6.36
N GLN A 103 3.77 -9.42 -6.34
CA GLN A 103 4.14 -10.13 -7.57
C GLN A 103 2.97 -10.95 -8.11
N ALA A 104 2.23 -11.62 -7.23
CA ALA A 104 1.04 -12.39 -7.63
C ALA A 104 -0.02 -11.49 -8.24
N ALA A 105 -0.23 -10.30 -7.68
CA ALA A 105 -1.19 -9.34 -8.23
C ALA A 105 -0.77 -8.83 -9.61
N LEU A 106 0.51 -8.53 -9.79
CA LEU A 106 1.04 -8.10 -11.09
C LEU A 106 0.90 -9.20 -12.14
N ASP A 107 1.22 -10.43 -11.77
CA ASP A 107 1.10 -11.57 -12.69
C ASP A 107 -0.35 -11.79 -13.12
N ALA A 108 -1.28 -11.70 -12.17
CA ALA A 108 -2.71 -11.84 -12.46
C ALA A 108 -3.19 -10.72 -13.37
N GLN A 109 -2.77 -9.47 -13.12
CA GLN A 109 -3.16 -8.32 -13.94
C GLN A 109 -2.62 -8.44 -15.37
N ARG A 110 -1.41 -8.93 -15.52
CA ARG A 110 -0.78 -9.09 -16.85
C ARG A 110 -1.41 -10.22 -17.66
N ARG A 111 -1.92 -11.26 -17.00
CA ARG A 111 -2.66 -12.33 -17.67
C ARG A 111 -4.05 -11.88 -18.14
N ALA A 112 -4.62 -10.88 -17.47
CA ALA A 112 -5.95 -10.37 -17.77
C ALA A 112 -5.97 -8.84 -17.64
N PRO A 113 -5.36 -8.11 -18.61
CA PRO A 113 -5.10 -6.68 -18.47
C PRO A 113 -6.35 -5.80 -18.36
N HIS A 114 -7.51 -6.32 -18.72
CA HIS A 114 -8.78 -5.60 -18.58
C HIS A 114 -9.57 -6.06 -17.37
N SER A 115 -8.92 -6.75 -16.44
CA SER A 115 -9.56 -7.26 -15.22
C SER A 115 -9.15 -6.43 -14.01
N LEU A 116 -10.04 -6.43 -13.01
CA LEU A 116 -9.74 -5.89 -11.70
C LEU A 116 -9.19 -7.01 -10.83
N VAL A 117 -8.02 -6.80 -10.23
CA VAL A 117 -7.44 -7.77 -9.29
C VAL A 117 -7.92 -7.41 -7.89
N CYS A 118 -8.66 -8.30 -7.27
CA CYS A 118 -9.15 -8.16 -5.92
C CYS A 118 -8.43 -9.15 -5.00
N TRP A 119 -8.26 -8.76 -3.74
CA TRP A 119 -7.55 -9.56 -2.75
C TRP A 119 -8.53 -10.11 -1.74
N GLN A 120 -8.40 -11.39 -1.46
CA GLN A 120 -9.17 -11.99 -0.39
C GLN A 120 -8.57 -11.62 0.95
N TYR A 121 -9.38 -11.04 1.81
CA TYR A 121 -8.98 -10.71 3.17
C TYR A 121 -9.02 -11.98 4.03
N THR A 122 -7.99 -12.19 4.85
CA THR A 122 -7.99 -13.27 5.83
C THR A 122 -7.26 -12.84 7.09
N THR A 123 -7.75 -13.28 8.22
CA THR A 123 -7.13 -13.09 9.52
C THR A 123 -6.24 -14.27 9.93
N GLU A 124 -6.22 -15.32 9.13
CA GLU A 124 -5.42 -16.51 9.37
C GLU A 124 -4.25 -16.58 8.38
N GLU A 125 -3.33 -17.48 8.63
CA GLU A 125 -2.20 -17.74 7.71
C GLU A 125 -2.64 -18.53 6.46
N ALA A 126 -3.91 -18.54 6.17
CA ALA A 126 -4.43 -19.19 4.98
C ALA A 126 -3.96 -18.47 3.71
N ASP A 127 -3.92 -19.20 2.63
CA ASP A 127 -3.50 -18.71 1.34
C ASP A 127 -4.45 -17.61 0.84
N THR A 128 -3.90 -16.44 0.56
CA THR A 128 -4.65 -15.29 0.05
C THR A 128 -4.25 -15.01 -1.38
N ALA A 129 -4.61 -15.88 -2.29
CA ALA A 129 -4.37 -15.64 -3.70
C ALA A 129 -5.24 -14.46 -4.17
N PRO A 130 -4.72 -13.59 -5.06
CA PRO A 130 -5.55 -12.54 -5.65
C PRO A 130 -6.68 -13.17 -6.48
N VAL A 131 -7.83 -12.54 -6.41
CA VAL A 131 -8.99 -12.93 -7.21
C VAL A 131 -9.09 -11.97 -8.39
N THR A 132 -9.13 -12.50 -9.61
CA THR A 132 -9.24 -11.69 -10.81
C THR A 132 -10.67 -11.74 -11.31
N SER A 133 -11.28 -10.59 -11.51
CA SER A 133 -12.58 -10.47 -12.14
C SER A 133 -12.49 -9.59 -13.37
N ALA A 134 -13.30 -9.92 -14.38
CA ALA A 134 -13.30 -9.14 -15.61
C ALA A 134 -13.81 -7.72 -15.36
N ALA A 135 -13.07 -6.75 -15.87
CA ALA A 135 -13.54 -5.36 -15.89
C ALA A 135 -14.57 -5.19 -17.00
N GLU A 136 -15.65 -4.53 -16.68
CA GLU A 136 -16.70 -4.25 -17.65
C GLU A 136 -16.63 -2.81 -18.14
#